data_d8cc7fbd4d258e582a5898fcc49c647f
#
_entry.id   d8cc7fbd4d258e582a5898fcc49c647f
#
_cell.length_a   1.000
_cell.length_b   1.000
_cell.length_c   1.000
_cell.angle_alpha   90.00
_cell.angle_beta   90.00
_cell.angle_gamma   90.00
#
_symmetry.space_group_name_H-M   'P 1'
#
loop_
_entity.id
_entity.type
_entity.pdbx_description
1 polymer ?
#
loop_
_entity_poly.entity_id
_entity_poly.type
_entity_poly.pdbx_seq_one_letter_code
_entity_poly.pdbx_strand_id
1 'polypeptide(L)'
;MKGIILAGGSGTRLHPLTLAISKQALPVYDKPMIYYPLTTLMYSGINEILIISTPHDLPVFQRLLGDGSSLGCRFEYQVQEVPNGLAQAFVLGEEFIGNDKVCLVLGDNIFYMKRQILQSSIDVNGGLVFGYHVNDPERYGVVEYDENFNVISIEEKPQNPKSNFAVPGLYYYDNDVIEIAKNITPSARGEYEITDVNLEYLRRGKLKVQTLGRGTAWLDTGTFKSLMQASQFVEVIESRQGRKIGCMEEAAYKMGFIDDNQLRELAQPLLKSGYGNYLLSLLK
;
A
#
# COMPACT_ATOMS: atom_id res chain seq x y z
N MET A 1 2.44 11.60 10.68
CA MET A 1 2.27 10.16 10.32
C MET A 1 3.29 9.81 9.25
N LYS A 2 3.93 8.68 9.33
CA LYS A 2 4.88 8.16 8.36
C LYS A 2 4.30 6.98 7.58
N GLY A 3 4.86 6.70 6.41
CA GLY A 3 4.40 5.62 5.55
C GLY A 3 5.42 4.48 5.47
N ILE A 4 4.94 3.25 5.37
CA ILE A 4 5.78 2.08 5.05
C ILE A 4 5.18 1.39 3.83
N ILE A 5 6.02 1.10 2.84
CA ILE A 5 5.71 0.19 1.74
C ILE A 5 6.48 -1.11 1.97
N LEU A 6 5.76 -2.21 2.17
CA LEU A 6 6.39 -3.52 2.22
C LEU A 6 6.41 -4.12 0.81
N ALA A 7 7.57 -4.07 0.19
CA ALA A 7 7.84 -4.53 -1.17
C ALA A 7 8.76 -5.76 -1.19
N GLY A 8 8.61 -6.62 -0.20
CA GLY A 8 9.34 -7.89 -0.08
C GLY A 8 8.53 -9.08 -0.59
N GLY A 9 9.13 -10.27 -0.43
CA GLY A 9 8.53 -11.55 -0.78
C GLY A 9 9.12 -12.17 -2.04
N SER A 10 9.07 -13.51 -2.11
CA SER A 10 9.72 -14.30 -3.19
C SER A 10 9.04 -14.19 -4.56
N GLY A 11 7.81 -13.70 -4.62
CA GLY A 11 7.05 -13.59 -5.88
C GLY A 11 6.78 -14.91 -6.61
N THR A 12 6.99 -16.07 -5.98
CA THR A 12 6.99 -17.40 -6.61
C THR A 12 5.71 -17.74 -7.38
N ARG A 13 4.58 -17.20 -6.95
CA ARG A 13 3.29 -17.38 -7.65
C ARG A 13 3.24 -16.74 -9.04
N LEU A 14 4.20 -15.87 -9.35
CA LEU A 14 4.34 -15.21 -10.65
C LEU A 14 5.58 -15.68 -11.44
N HIS A 15 6.23 -16.79 -11.04
CA HIS A 15 7.29 -17.39 -11.87
C HIS A 15 6.73 -17.82 -13.22
N PRO A 16 7.46 -17.56 -14.35
CA PRO A 16 8.83 -17.09 -14.44
C PRO A 16 9.01 -15.56 -14.43
N LEU A 17 7.96 -14.71 -14.37
CA LEU A 17 8.08 -13.26 -14.48
C LEU A 17 8.98 -12.66 -13.39
N THR A 18 8.98 -13.27 -12.20
CA THR A 18 9.67 -12.79 -11.01
C THR A 18 10.97 -13.53 -10.69
N LEU A 19 11.54 -14.25 -11.67
CA LEU A 19 12.84 -14.91 -11.50
C LEU A 19 14.02 -13.93 -11.40
N ALA A 20 13.92 -12.80 -12.08
CA ALA A 20 15.01 -11.83 -12.17
C ALA A 20 14.60 -10.41 -11.77
N ILE A 21 13.35 -10.21 -11.36
CA ILE A 21 12.82 -8.89 -11.00
C ILE A 21 11.80 -9.04 -9.88
N SER A 22 11.81 -8.09 -8.94
CA SER A 22 10.80 -8.00 -7.91
C SER A 22 9.39 -7.89 -8.52
N LYS A 23 8.42 -8.55 -7.90
CA LYS A 23 7.01 -8.43 -8.26
C LYS A 23 6.56 -6.96 -8.34
N GLN A 24 6.95 -6.16 -7.37
CA GLN A 24 6.54 -4.76 -7.27
C GLN A 24 7.22 -3.84 -8.30
N ALA A 25 8.23 -4.35 -9.02
CA ALA A 25 8.83 -3.67 -10.16
C ALA A 25 8.21 -4.08 -11.51
N LEU A 26 7.34 -5.10 -11.54
CA LEU A 26 6.61 -5.48 -12.74
C LEU A 26 5.69 -4.34 -13.20
N PRO A 27 5.50 -4.15 -14.51
CA PRO A 27 4.58 -3.14 -15.01
C PRO A 27 3.12 -3.54 -14.74
N VAL A 28 2.34 -2.57 -14.31
CA VAL A 28 0.88 -2.60 -14.32
C VAL A 28 0.42 -1.51 -15.27
N TYR A 29 0.04 -1.88 -16.47
CA TYR A 29 -0.22 -1.02 -17.61
C TYR A 29 1.02 -0.18 -18.01
N ASP A 30 1.10 1.09 -17.63
CA ASP A 30 2.12 2.04 -18.08
C ASP A 30 3.15 2.42 -16.98
N LYS A 31 3.09 1.81 -15.79
CA LYS A 31 3.93 2.15 -14.64
C LYS A 31 4.37 0.91 -13.84
N PRO A 32 5.51 0.97 -13.12
CA PRO A 32 5.86 -0.04 -12.14
C PRO A 32 4.80 -0.17 -11.03
N MET A 33 4.53 -1.38 -10.61
CA MET A 33 3.49 -1.68 -9.60
C MET A 33 3.65 -0.86 -8.31
N ILE A 34 4.87 -0.63 -7.84
CA ILE A 34 5.14 0.11 -6.60
C ILE A 34 4.64 1.58 -6.64
N TYR A 35 4.41 2.16 -7.82
CA TYR A 35 3.89 3.51 -7.95
C TYR A 35 2.49 3.67 -7.38
N TYR A 36 1.66 2.62 -7.45
CA TYR A 36 0.29 2.64 -6.96
C TYR A 36 0.20 2.74 -5.43
N PRO A 37 0.85 1.85 -4.64
CA PRO A 37 0.87 2.01 -3.19
C PRO A 37 1.61 3.30 -2.75
N LEU A 38 2.64 3.71 -3.48
CA LEU A 38 3.33 4.98 -3.20
C LEU A 38 2.37 6.17 -3.31
N THR A 39 1.60 6.27 -4.40
CA THR A 39 0.61 7.33 -4.56
C THR A 39 -0.53 7.23 -3.55
N THR A 40 -0.87 6.03 -3.07
CA THR A 40 -1.85 5.86 -1.99
C THR A 40 -1.39 6.53 -0.71
N LEU A 41 -0.12 6.37 -0.31
CA LEU A 41 0.48 7.07 0.83
C LEU A 41 0.53 8.59 0.59
N MET A 42 0.98 9.00 -0.58
CA MET A 42 1.07 10.44 -0.92
C MET A 42 -0.31 11.12 -0.86
N TYR A 43 -1.37 10.49 -1.39
CA TYR A 43 -2.74 11.01 -1.29
C TYR A 43 -3.32 10.99 0.13
N SER A 44 -2.75 10.20 1.04
CA SER A 44 -3.04 10.31 2.47
C SER A 44 -2.39 11.55 3.11
N GLY A 45 -1.53 12.27 2.39
CA GLY A 45 -0.75 13.39 2.92
C GLY A 45 0.59 12.98 3.53
N ILE A 46 1.04 11.76 3.26
CA ILE A 46 2.29 11.20 3.80
C ILE A 46 3.41 11.42 2.77
N ASN A 47 4.47 12.11 3.18
CA ASN A 47 5.64 12.39 2.35
C ASN A 47 6.96 11.85 2.93
N GLU A 48 6.95 11.26 4.13
CA GLU A 48 8.05 10.48 4.68
C GLU A 48 7.71 8.99 4.58
N ILE A 49 8.44 8.25 3.73
CA ILE A 49 8.08 6.89 3.35
C ILE A 49 9.30 5.98 3.42
N LEU A 50 9.15 4.87 4.15
CA LEU A 50 10.14 3.78 4.23
C LEU A 50 9.74 2.67 3.25
N ILE A 51 10.65 2.30 2.36
CA ILE A 51 10.51 1.16 1.46
C ILE A 51 11.29 -0.02 2.05
N ILE A 52 10.57 -1.09 2.42
CA ILE A 52 11.17 -2.32 2.95
C ILE A 52 11.14 -3.38 1.87
N SER A 53 12.30 -3.95 1.54
CA SER A 53 12.41 -4.99 0.52
C SER A 53 13.54 -5.99 0.82
N THR A 54 13.66 -7.02 -0.02
CA THR A 54 14.73 -8.00 0.10
C THR A 54 16.10 -7.38 -0.24
N PRO A 55 17.22 -7.96 0.22
CA PRO A 55 18.57 -7.49 -0.17
C PRO A 55 18.77 -7.43 -1.69
N HIS A 56 18.18 -8.39 -2.42
CA HIS A 56 18.29 -8.49 -3.87
C HIS A 56 17.52 -7.37 -4.59
N ASP A 57 16.31 -7.03 -4.11
CA ASP A 57 15.40 -6.14 -4.83
C ASP A 57 15.52 -4.67 -4.41
N LEU A 58 15.97 -4.39 -3.18
CA LEU A 58 16.07 -3.03 -2.64
C LEU A 58 16.87 -2.07 -3.54
N PRO A 59 18.02 -2.48 -4.15
CA PRO A 59 18.76 -1.61 -5.06
C PRO A 59 17.98 -1.22 -6.32
N VAL A 60 17.00 -2.02 -6.75
CA VAL A 60 16.12 -1.69 -7.88
C VAL A 60 15.21 -0.54 -7.50
N PHE A 61 14.60 -0.59 -6.31
CA PHE A 61 13.73 0.49 -5.81
C PHE A 61 14.50 1.77 -5.54
N GLN A 62 15.72 1.68 -4.99
CA GLN A 62 16.60 2.84 -4.80
C GLN A 62 16.91 3.57 -6.12
N ARG A 63 17.22 2.81 -7.19
CA ARG A 63 17.45 3.42 -8.52
C ARG A 63 16.18 3.97 -9.14
N LEU A 64 15.03 3.32 -8.92
CA LEU A 64 13.74 3.71 -9.52
C LEU A 64 13.16 4.96 -8.88
N LEU A 65 13.23 5.07 -7.55
CA LEU A 65 12.51 6.08 -6.77
C LEU A 65 13.43 7.20 -6.25
N GLY A 66 14.75 6.95 -6.20
CA GLY A 66 15.70 7.90 -5.62
C GLY A 66 15.46 8.15 -4.14
N ASP A 67 15.73 9.36 -3.68
CA ASP A 67 15.53 9.80 -2.29
C ASP A 67 14.16 10.49 -2.05
N GLY A 68 13.36 10.64 -3.10
CA GLY A 68 12.05 11.28 -3.05
C GLY A 68 12.08 12.80 -3.15
N SER A 69 13.25 13.44 -3.07
CA SER A 69 13.37 14.90 -3.03
C SER A 69 12.74 15.59 -4.25
N SER A 70 12.84 15.00 -5.43
CA SER A 70 12.21 15.49 -6.66
C SER A 70 10.67 15.54 -6.60
N LEU A 71 10.08 14.75 -5.70
CA LEU A 71 8.64 14.69 -5.45
C LEU A 71 8.23 15.45 -4.17
N GLY A 72 9.15 16.19 -3.54
CA GLY A 72 8.91 16.83 -2.25
C GLY A 72 8.67 15.81 -1.12
N CYS A 73 9.17 14.61 -1.28
CA CYS A 73 9.11 13.51 -0.33
C CYS A 73 10.50 13.17 0.22
N ARG A 74 10.51 12.35 1.28
CA ARG A 74 11.72 11.71 1.80
C ARG A 74 11.52 10.20 1.80
N PHE A 75 12.30 9.50 0.97
CA PHE A 75 12.29 8.04 0.90
C PHE A 75 13.49 7.46 1.64
N GLU A 76 13.22 6.54 2.53
CA GLU A 76 14.21 5.70 3.19
C GLU A 76 14.06 4.24 2.77
N TYR A 77 15.11 3.45 2.97
CA TYR A 77 15.17 2.10 2.47
C TYR A 77 15.70 1.16 3.55
N GLN A 78 14.98 0.06 3.79
CA GLN A 78 15.35 -0.92 4.80
C GLN A 78 15.31 -2.33 4.22
N VAL A 79 16.33 -3.11 4.53
CA VAL A 79 16.39 -4.52 4.14
C VAL A 79 15.56 -5.37 5.08
N GLN A 80 14.73 -6.25 4.52
CA GLN A 80 14.14 -7.40 5.18
C GLN A 80 14.89 -8.66 4.69
N GLU A 81 15.79 -9.20 5.51
CA GLU A 81 16.64 -10.34 5.13
C GLU A 81 15.81 -11.59 4.82
N VAL A 82 14.79 -11.85 5.63
CA VAL A 82 13.88 -12.98 5.45
C VAL A 82 12.44 -12.47 5.54
N PRO A 83 11.57 -12.82 4.59
CA PRO A 83 10.18 -12.37 4.59
C PRO A 83 9.35 -13.15 5.63
N ASN A 84 9.52 -12.81 6.90
CA ASN A 84 8.92 -13.49 8.06
C ASN A 84 7.52 -13.00 8.42
N GLY A 85 6.85 -12.27 7.53
CA GLY A 85 5.50 -11.75 7.76
C GLY A 85 5.41 -10.23 7.75
N LEU A 86 4.17 -9.74 7.67
CA LEU A 86 3.91 -8.31 7.44
C LEU A 86 4.20 -7.46 8.69
N ALA A 87 3.93 -8.00 9.89
CA ALA A 87 4.11 -7.25 11.13
C ALA A 87 5.58 -6.91 11.42
N GLN A 88 6.53 -7.65 10.85
CA GLN A 88 7.96 -7.36 10.97
C GLN A 88 8.31 -5.96 10.44
N ALA A 89 7.50 -5.41 9.53
CA ALA A 89 7.71 -4.06 8.98
C ALA A 89 7.77 -2.98 10.07
N PHE A 90 7.02 -3.11 11.16
CA PHE A 90 7.01 -2.14 12.25
C PHE A 90 8.25 -2.26 13.15
N VAL A 91 8.78 -3.46 13.30
CA VAL A 91 10.03 -3.70 14.05
C VAL A 91 11.23 -3.18 13.26
N LEU A 92 11.30 -3.50 11.95
CA LEU A 92 12.35 -3.00 11.06
C LEU A 92 12.30 -1.48 10.87
N GLY A 93 11.09 -0.91 10.89
CA GLY A 93 10.86 0.51 10.71
C GLY A 93 10.83 1.31 12.01
N GLU A 94 11.14 0.73 13.17
CA GLU A 94 11.01 1.40 14.48
C GLU A 94 11.75 2.74 14.55
N GLU A 95 13.02 2.77 14.14
CA GLU A 95 13.82 4.00 14.13
C GLU A 95 13.22 5.06 13.20
N PHE A 96 12.79 4.64 12.02
CA PHE A 96 12.13 5.52 11.05
C PHE A 96 10.80 6.04 11.61
N ILE A 97 9.94 5.18 12.18
CA ILE A 97 8.63 5.58 12.73
C ILE A 97 8.83 6.55 13.89
N GLY A 98 9.76 6.28 14.80
CA GLY A 98 9.98 7.05 16.00
C GLY A 98 8.72 7.12 16.87
N ASN A 99 8.24 8.33 17.15
CA ASN A 99 7.02 8.57 17.96
C ASN A 99 5.77 8.82 17.10
N ASP A 100 5.87 8.67 15.77
CA ASP A 100 4.77 8.96 14.87
C ASP A 100 3.78 7.80 14.77
N LYS A 101 2.56 8.13 14.31
CA LYS A 101 1.63 7.17 13.74
C LYS A 101 2.19 6.65 12.42
N VAL A 102 1.75 5.47 11.98
CA VAL A 102 2.24 4.86 10.76
C VAL A 102 1.11 4.30 9.89
N CYS A 103 1.25 4.46 8.59
CA CYS A 103 0.45 3.79 7.58
C CYS A 103 1.31 2.74 6.87
N LEU A 104 0.90 1.47 6.91
CA LEU A 104 1.50 0.39 6.14
C LEU A 104 0.65 0.09 4.91
N VAL A 105 1.28 0.05 3.74
CA VAL A 105 0.66 -0.44 2.51
C VAL A 105 1.51 -1.56 1.91
N LEU A 106 0.83 -2.59 1.41
CA LEU A 106 1.51 -3.67 0.70
C LEU A 106 1.86 -3.24 -0.72
N GLY A 107 3.10 -3.49 -1.12
CA GLY A 107 3.67 -3.03 -2.38
C GLY A 107 3.03 -3.61 -3.64
N ASP A 108 2.16 -4.61 -3.48
CA ASP A 108 1.42 -5.30 -4.55
C ASP A 108 -0.09 -5.02 -4.53
N ASN A 109 -0.54 -4.10 -3.70
CA ASN A 109 -1.94 -3.70 -3.59
C ASN A 109 -2.19 -2.39 -4.34
N ILE A 110 -3.19 -2.38 -5.20
CA ILE A 110 -3.60 -1.22 -5.99
C ILE A 110 -4.96 -0.76 -5.49
N PHE A 111 -5.05 0.53 -5.15
CA PHE A 111 -6.28 1.15 -4.70
C PHE A 111 -6.72 2.24 -5.69
N TYR A 112 -7.96 2.16 -6.12
CA TYR A 112 -8.67 3.23 -6.82
C TYR A 112 -9.83 3.67 -5.95
N MET A 113 -9.64 4.77 -5.20
CA MET A 113 -10.60 5.24 -4.20
C MET A 113 -10.58 6.76 -4.07
N LYS A 114 -11.60 7.29 -3.39
CA LYS A 114 -11.67 8.72 -3.10
C LYS A 114 -10.57 9.12 -2.10
N ARG A 115 -9.82 10.19 -2.43
CA ARG A 115 -8.76 10.74 -1.59
C ARG A 115 -9.22 11.08 -0.17
N GLN A 116 -10.46 11.53 0.00
CA GLN A 116 -11.02 11.87 1.31
C GLN A 116 -11.01 10.67 2.29
N ILE A 117 -11.19 9.45 1.79
CA ILE A 117 -11.12 8.23 2.62
C ILE A 117 -9.71 8.10 3.20
N LEU A 118 -8.68 8.27 2.37
CA LEU A 118 -7.28 8.18 2.79
C LEU A 118 -6.93 9.29 3.80
N GLN A 119 -7.32 10.53 3.51
CA GLN A 119 -7.02 11.68 4.36
C GLN A 119 -7.72 11.62 5.73
N SER A 120 -8.94 11.10 5.80
CA SER A 120 -9.65 10.95 7.08
C SER A 120 -9.07 9.84 7.96
N SER A 121 -8.27 8.94 7.40
CA SER A 121 -7.69 7.81 8.13
C SER A 121 -6.41 8.15 8.92
N ILE A 122 -5.80 9.32 8.66
CA ILE A 122 -4.54 9.71 9.33
C ILE A 122 -4.71 10.03 10.83
N ASP A 123 -5.93 10.38 11.26
CA ASP A 123 -6.22 10.72 12.66
C ASP A 123 -6.53 9.51 13.55
N VAL A 124 -6.10 8.32 13.09
CA VAL A 124 -6.30 7.07 13.82
C VAL A 124 -5.79 7.15 15.25
N ASN A 125 -6.56 6.60 16.19
CA ASN A 125 -6.16 6.34 17.58
C ASN A 125 -6.42 4.87 17.85
N GLY A 126 -5.39 4.04 17.85
CA GLY A 126 -5.44 2.59 17.77
C GLY A 126 -5.13 2.09 16.36
N GLY A 127 -5.81 1.03 15.94
CA GLY A 127 -5.72 0.44 14.60
C GLY A 127 -6.95 0.76 13.74
N LEU A 128 -6.74 1.03 12.46
CA LEU A 128 -7.80 1.14 11.46
C LEU A 128 -7.49 0.20 10.30
N VAL A 129 -8.42 -0.70 10.01
CA VAL A 129 -8.42 -1.59 8.85
C VAL A 129 -9.57 -1.24 7.92
N PHE A 130 -9.47 -1.65 6.67
CA PHE A 130 -10.57 -1.51 5.71
C PHE A 130 -11.28 -2.85 5.53
N GLY A 131 -12.59 -2.79 5.27
CA GLY A 131 -13.39 -3.95 4.86
C GLY A 131 -13.83 -3.79 3.41
N TYR A 132 -13.37 -4.68 2.54
CA TYR A 132 -13.75 -4.70 1.12
C TYR A 132 -14.55 -5.96 0.80
N HIS A 133 -15.75 -5.81 0.26
CA HIS A 133 -16.62 -6.95 -0.05
C HIS A 133 -16.07 -7.75 -1.24
N VAL A 134 -15.84 -9.06 -1.02
CA VAL A 134 -15.33 -10.01 -2.02
C VAL A 134 -16.22 -11.25 -2.11
N ASN A 135 -16.05 -12.03 -3.18
CA ASN A 135 -16.77 -13.29 -3.37
C ASN A 135 -15.98 -14.53 -2.87
N ASP A 136 -14.68 -14.35 -2.59
CA ASP A 136 -13.72 -15.39 -2.20
C ASP A 136 -12.95 -14.99 -0.91
N PRO A 137 -13.67 -14.70 0.20
CA PRO A 137 -13.08 -14.14 1.43
C PRO A 137 -12.05 -15.05 2.08
N GLU A 138 -12.13 -16.37 1.89
CA GLU A 138 -11.19 -17.37 2.45
C GLU A 138 -9.73 -17.17 2.01
N ARG A 139 -9.49 -16.35 1.00
CA ARG A 139 -8.14 -16.05 0.50
C ARG A 139 -7.42 -14.96 1.29
N TYR A 140 -8.13 -14.22 2.11
CA TYR A 140 -7.68 -12.98 2.74
C TYR A 140 -7.86 -13.01 4.25
N GLY A 141 -7.31 -12.04 4.95
CA GLY A 141 -7.80 -11.69 6.28
C GLY A 141 -9.26 -11.23 6.17
N VAL A 142 -10.14 -11.72 7.05
CA VAL A 142 -11.57 -11.43 7.04
C VAL A 142 -11.96 -10.71 8.32
N VAL A 143 -12.67 -9.58 8.19
CA VAL A 143 -13.20 -8.81 9.31
C VAL A 143 -14.71 -8.96 9.41
N GLU A 144 -15.21 -9.23 10.63
CA GLU A 144 -16.61 -9.20 10.99
C GLU A 144 -16.88 -7.97 11.87
N TYR A 145 -17.97 -7.28 11.66
CA TYR A 145 -18.35 -6.07 12.40
C TYR A 145 -19.87 -5.96 12.53
N ASP A 146 -20.33 -5.23 13.54
CA ASP A 146 -21.74 -4.98 13.81
C ASP A 146 -22.32 -3.80 12.98
N GLU A 147 -23.61 -3.50 13.14
CA GLU A 147 -24.30 -2.41 12.47
C GLU A 147 -23.72 -1.02 12.81
N ASN A 148 -22.98 -0.90 13.89
CA ASN A 148 -22.31 0.33 14.33
C ASN A 148 -20.83 0.38 13.87
N PHE A 149 -20.38 -0.55 13.02
CA PHE A 149 -19.01 -0.72 12.56
C PHE A 149 -18.01 -1.04 13.68
N ASN A 150 -18.45 -1.63 14.80
CA ASN A 150 -17.55 -2.19 15.78
C ASN A 150 -17.05 -3.55 15.30
N VAL A 151 -15.74 -3.74 15.32
CA VAL A 151 -15.14 -5.03 14.94
C VAL A 151 -15.49 -6.08 15.98
N ILE A 152 -16.08 -7.19 15.53
CA ILE A 152 -16.42 -8.38 16.35
C ILE A 152 -15.31 -9.41 16.29
N SER A 153 -14.82 -9.69 15.08
CA SER A 153 -13.74 -10.66 14.87
C SER A 153 -12.90 -10.30 13.66
N ILE A 154 -11.65 -10.77 13.65
CA ILE A 154 -10.76 -10.72 12.49
C ILE A 154 -9.98 -12.03 12.44
N GLU A 155 -9.94 -12.66 11.28
CA GLU A 155 -9.35 -13.99 11.10
C GLU A 155 -8.50 -14.04 9.82
N GLU A 156 -7.31 -14.65 9.89
CA GLU A 156 -6.43 -14.81 8.73
C GLU A 156 -6.83 -16.04 7.92
N LYS A 157 -7.23 -15.86 6.67
CA LYS A 157 -7.58 -16.92 5.71
C LYS A 157 -8.45 -18.03 6.31
N PRO A 158 -9.59 -17.69 6.88
CA PRO A 158 -10.45 -18.66 7.54
C PRO A 158 -11.00 -19.68 6.54
N GLN A 159 -11.08 -20.95 6.93
CA GLN A 159 -11.73 -21.98 6.11
C GLN A 159 -13.24 -21.77 5.98
N ASN A 160 -13.85 -21.21 7.02
CA ASN A 160 -15.28 -20.87 7.07
C ASN A 160 -15.42 -19.39 7.44
N PRO A 161 -15.33 -18.47 6.46
CA PRO A 161 -15.39 -17.03 6.71
C PRO A 161 -16.72 -16.60 7.35
N LYS A 162 -16.66 -15.76 8.39
CA LYS A 162 -17.85 -15.23 9.08
C LYS A 162 -18.48 -14.05 8.35
N SER A 163 -17.75 -13.46 7.43
CA SER A 163 -18.23 -12.35 6.58
C SER A 163 -17.59 -12.42 5.20
N ASN A 164 -18.10 -11.61 4.26
CA ASN A 164 -17.49 -11.42 2.94
C ASN A 164 -16.58 -10.18 2.87
N PHE A 165 -16.18 -9.62 4.02
CA PHE A 165 -15.33 -8.43 4.05
C PHE A 165 -13.87 -8.81 4.25
N ALA A 166 -13.13 -8.83 3.14
CA ALA A 166 -11.69 -8.99 3.15
C ALA A 166 -11.00 -7.73 3.69
N VAL A 167 -9.87 -7.90 4.35
CA VAL A 167 -9.01 -6.81 4.81
C VAL A 167 -7.91 -6.57 3.77
N PRO A 168 -8.00 -5.46 3.00
CA PRO A 168 -6.95 -5.09 2.05
C PRO A 168 -5.64 -4.74 2.73
N GLY A 169 -4.55 -4.80 1.99
CA GLY A 169 -3.21 -4.48 2.45
C GLY A 169 -2.95 -2.98 2.64
N LEU A 170 -3.79 -2.31 3.41
CA LEU A 170 -3.66 -0.90 3.79
C LEU A 170 -4.10 -0.75 5.24
N TYR A 171 -3.20 -0.34 6.11
CA TYR A 171 -3.38 -0.32 7.55
C TYR A 171 -2.90 0.99 8.13
N TYR A 172 -3.67 1.58 9.05
CA TYR A 172 -3.28 2.78 9.79
C TYR A 172 -3.22 2.45 11.27
N TYR A 173 -2.12 2.81 11.93
CA TYR A 173 -1.92 2.54 13.35
C TYR A 173 -1.36 3.75 14.10
N ASP A 174 -1.70 3.83 15.38
CA ASP A 174 -0.97 4.67 16.31
C ASP A 174 0.42 4.06 16.65
N ASN A 175 1.19 4.72 17.47
CA ASN A 175 2.56 4.30 17.78
C ASN A 175 2.65 3.00 18.59
N ASP A 176 1.56 2.59 19.27
CA ASP A 176 1.50 1.34 20.04
C ASP A 176 1.83 0.11 19.14
N VAL A 177 1.69 0.24 17.81
CA VAL A 177 1.93 -0.86 16.86
C VAL A 177 3.34 -1.43 16.94
N ILE A 178 4.35 -0.62 17.26
CA ILE A 178 5.75 -1.07 17.37
C ILE A 178 5.86 -2.07 18.53
N GLU A 179 5.34 -1.70 19.69
CA GLU A 179 5.38 -2.57 20.86
C GLU A 179 4.53 -3.84 20.66
N ILE A 180 3.38 -3.70 20.04
CA ILE A 180 2.53 -4.85 19.70
C ILE A 180 3.29 -5.81 18.76
N ALA A 181 3.90 -5.30 17.69
CA ALA A 181 4.62 -6.11 16.70
C ALA A 181 5.84 -6.84 17.30
N LYS A 182 6.49 -6.27 18.32
CA LYS A 182 7.58 -6.92 19.05
C LYS A 182 7.12 -8.09 19.92
N ASN A 183 5.87 -8.08 20.35
CA ASN A 183 5.33 -9.04 21.33
C ASN A 183 4.45 -10.14 20.71
N ILE A 184 4.12 -10.07 19.42
CA ILE A 184 3.42 -11.18 18.74
C ILE A 184 4.38 -12.35 18.49
N THR A 185 3.83 -13.55 18.39
CA THR A 185 4.57 -14.77 18.08
C THR A 185 4.29 -15.22 16.65
N PRO A 186 5.25 -15.91 15.99
CA PRO A 186 4.99 -16.44 14.66
C PRO A 186 3.81 -17.42 14.64
N SER A 187 3.00 -17.33 13.60
CA SER A 187 1.90 -18.27 13.35
C SER A 187 2.40 -19.68 13.02
N ALA A 188 1.49 -20.64 12.88
CA ALA A 188 1.82 -22.00 12.42
C ALA A 188 2.52 -22.02 11.04
N ARG A 189 2.44 -20.93 10.27
CA ARG A 189 3.16 -20.76 9.00
C ARG A 189 4.58 -20.19 9.18
N GLY A 190 4.98 -19.87 10.41
CA GLY A 190 6.25 -19.23 10.72
C GLY A 190 6.30 -17.74 10.42
N GLU A 191 5.14 -17.09 10.20
CA GLU A 191 5.02 -15.68 9.84
C GLU A 191 4.50 -14.83 11.01
N TYR A 192 5.05 -13.63 11.19
CA TYR A 192 4.51 -12.59 12.07
C TYR A 192 3.32 -11.91 11.36
N GLU A 193 2.12 -12.38 11.68
CA GLU A 193 0.91 -12.00 10.98
C GLU A 193 0.45 -10.59 11.34
N ILE A 194 0.03 -9.83 10.34
CA ILE A 194 -0.63 -8.53 10.57
C ILE A 194 -1.97 -8.72 11.29
N THR A 195 -2.61 -9.86 11.09
CA THR A 195 -3.86 -10.22 11.75
C THR A 195 -3.68 -10.33 13.26
N ASP A 196 -2.53 -10.81 13.76
CA ASP A 196 -2.25 -10.86 15.20
C ASP A 196 -2.06 -9.47 15.81
N VAL A 197 -1.47 -8.54 15.06
CA VAL A 197 -1.43 -7.10 15.44
C VAL A 197 -2.85 -6.56 15.57
N ASN A 198 -3.71 -6.83 14.58
CA ASN A 198 -5.10 -6.37 14.61
C ASN A 198 -5.89 -7.02 15.75
N LEU A 199 -5.67 -8.30 16.06
CA LEU A 199 -6.28 -8.99 17.19
C LEU A 199 -5.90 -8.35 18.52
N GLU A 200 -4.65 -7.93 18.69
CA GLU A 200 -4.22 -7.22 19.89
C GLU A 200 -4.90 -5.84 20.02
N TYR A 201 -5.03 -5.08 18.93
CA TYR A 201 -5.84 -3.86 18.93
C TYR A 201 -7.32 -4.11 19.21
N LEU A 202 -7.88 -5.21 18.69
CA LEU A 202 -9.26 -5.60 19.00
C LEU A 202 -9.42 -5.92 20.49
N ARG A 203 -8.50 -6.69 21.08
CA ARG A 203 -8.48 -7.03 22.51
C ARG A 203 -8.41 -5.79 23.40
N ARG A 204 -7.68 -4.75 22.96
CA ARG A 204 -7.59 -3.45 23.66
C ARG A 204 -8.83 -2.56 23.42
N GLY A 205 -9.79 -2.99 22.60
CA GLY A 205 -10.94 -2.16 22.21
C GLY A 205 -10.56 -0.96 21.33
N LYS A 206 -9.44 -1.03 20.63
CA LYS A 206 -8.87 0.04 19.80
C LYS A 206 -8.83 -0.27 18.31
N LEU A 207 -9.41 -1.38 17.83
CA LEU A 207 -9.49 -1.69 16.41
C LEU A 207 -10.76 -1.10 15.80
N LYS A 208 -10.62 -0.36 14.72
CA LYS A 208 -11.72 0.19 13.92
C LYS A 208 -11.73 -0.41 12.52
N VAL A 209 -12.90 -0.50 11.92
CA VAL A 209 -13.08 -0.86 10.51
C VAL A 209 -13.78 0.26 9.75
N GLN A 210 -13.30 0.53 8.54
CA GLN A 210 -13.97 1.40 7.58
C GLN A 210 -14.27 0.60 6.31
N THR A 211 -15.54 0.54 5.90
CA THR A 211 -15.92 -0.20 4.70
C THR A 211 -15.62 0.59 3.44
N LEU A 212 -15.08 -0.09 2.44
CA LEU A 212 -14.87 0.44 1.11
C LEU A 212 -16.10 0.15 0.26
N GLY A 213 -16.88 1.20 -0.03
CA GLY A 213 -18.13 1.10 -0.76
C GLY A 213 -17.97 0.98 -2.29
N ARG A 214 -19.10 0.94 -2.99
CA ARG A 214 -19.15 0.95 -4.45
C ARG A 214 -18.42 2.18 -5.00
N GLY A 215 -17.69 2.01 -6.10
CA GLY A 215 -16.84 3.03 -6.70
C GLY A 215 -15.41 3.03 -6.17
N THR A 216 -15.08 2.15 -5.22
CA THR A 216 -13.71 1.80 -4.86
C THR A 216 -13.33 0.50 -5.55
N ALA A 217 -12.13 0.42 -6.09
CA ALA A 217 -11.52 -0.82 -6.51
C ALA A 217 -10.27 -1.09 -5.69
N TRP A 218 -10.17 -2.30 -5.16
CA TRP A 218 -8.98 -2.89 -4.61
C TRP A 218 -8.58 -4.07 -5.48
N LEU A 219 -7.34 -4.05 -5.97
CA LEU A 219 -6.81 -5.06 -6.89
C LEU A 219 -5.58 -5.68 -6.24
N ASP A 220 -5.67 -6.96 -5.99
CA ASP A 220 -4.55 -7.82 -5.62
C ASP A 220 -3.86 -8.29 -6.91
N THR A 221 -2.56 -8.19 -6.99
CA THR A 221 -1.79 -8.58 -8.17
C THR A 221 -1.04 -9.91 -7.95
N GLY A 222 -1.58 -10.79 -7.11
CA GLY A 222 -0.92 -12.00 -6.63
C GLY A 222 -0.83 -13.15 -7.62
N THR A 223 -1.54 -13.12 -8.74
CA THR A 223 -1.59 -14.17 -9.78
C THR A 223 -1.45 -13.55 -11.16
N PHE A 224 -1.09 -14.35 -12.18
CA PHE A 224 -1.06 -13.89 -13.57
C PHE A 224 -2.39 -13.25 -14.01
N LYS A 225 -3.51 -13.89 -13.63
CA LYS A 225 -4.85 -13.39 -13.96
C LYS A 225 -5.12 -12.05 -13.30
N SER A 226 -4.87 -11.92 -11.99
CA SER A 226 -5.15 -10.68 -11.27
C SER A 226 -4.21 -9.54 -11.70
N LEU A 227 -2.95 -9.84 -12.04
CA LEU A 227 -2.01 -8.85 -12.60
C LEU A 227 -2.50 -8.31 -13.96
N MET A 228 -2.96 -9.20 -14.85
CA MET A 228 -3.54 -8.80 -16.14
C MET A 228 -4.83 -7.98 -15.95
N GLN A 229 -5.71 -8.40 -15.04
CA GLN A 229 -6.95 -7.69 -14.73
C GLN A 229 -6.69 -6.29 -14.14
N ALA A 230 -5.66 -6.16 -13.30
CA ALA A 230 -5.24 -4.86 -12.78
C ALA A 230 -4.77 -3.93 -13.90
N SER A 231 -3.95 -4.43 -14.82
CA SER A 231 -3.50 -3.66 -16.00
C SER A 231 -4.66 -3.23 -16.89
N GLN A 232 -5.61 -4.12 -17.15
CA GLN A 232 -6.81 -3.82 -17.94
C GLN A 232 -7.71 -2.78 -17.24
N PHE A 233 -7.90 -2.90 -15.92
CA PHE A 233 -8.67 -1.93 -15.16
C PHE A 233 -8.05 -0.52 -15.25
N VAL A 234 -6.74 -0.41 -15.02
CA VAL A 234 -6.01 0.86 -15.10
C VAL A 234 -6.13 1.45 -16.50
N GLU A 235 -5.88 0.66 -17.55
CA GLU A 235 -5.99 1.07 -18.94
C GLU A 235 -7.38 1.63 -19.27
N VAL A 236 -8.44 0.89 -18.93
CA VAL A 236 -9.82 1.30 -19.23
C VAL A 236 -10.18 2.62 -18.53
N ILE A 237 -9.81 2.77 -17.25
CA ILE A 237 -10.12 3.99 -16.50
C ILE A 237 -9.32 5.17 -17.05
N GLU A 238 -8.01 5.02 -17.26
CA GLU A 238 -7.15 6.09 -17.76
C GLU A 238 -7.57 6.54 -19.18
N SER A 239 -7.88 5.61 -20.07
CA SER A 239 -8.29 5.92 -21.44
C SER A 239 -9.67 6.61 -21.48
N ARG A 240 -10.59 6.28 -20.56
CA ARG A 240 -11.92 6.90 -20.50
C ARG A 240 -11.93 8.25 -19.81
N GLN A 241 -11.17 8.39 -18.73
CA GLN A 241 -11.18 9.63 -17.93
C GLN A 241 -10.11 10.64 -18.33
N GLY A 242 -9.10 10.22 -19.10
CA GLY A 242 -7.94 11.05 -19.42
C GLY A 242 -7.12 11.43 -18.17
N ARG A 243 -7.20 10.60 -17.12
CA ARG A 243 -6.50 10.80 -15.85
C ARG A 243 -5.77 9.54 -15.45
N LYS A 244 -4.55 9.70 -14.96
CA LYS A 244 -3.71 8.57 -14.57
C LYS A 244 -4.04 8.06 -13.16
N ILE A 245 -3.87 6.75 -12.97
CA ILE A 245 -3.91 6.08 -11.68
C ILE A 245 -2.46 5.76 -11.29
N GLY A 246 -2.06 5.99 -10.03
CA GLY A 246 -0.70 5.70 -9.59
C GLY A 246 0.36 6.64 -10.19
N CYS A 247 0.01 7.89 -10.52
CA CYS A 247 0.93 8.91 -11.00
C CYS A 247 1.53 9.67 -9.80
N MET A 248 2.79 9.40 -9.47
CA MET A 248 3.48 9.99 -8.32
C MET A 248 3.59 11.51 -8.44
N GLU A 249 3.92 11.98 -9.63
CA GLU A 249 4.13 13.39 -9.92
C GLU A 249 2.81 14.18 -9.78
N GLU A 250 1.71 13.60 -10.26
CA GLU A 250 0.39 14.20 -10.05
C GLU A 250 0.02 14.20 -8.56
N ALA A 251 0.29 13.11 -7.82
CA ALA A 251 0.03 13.04 -6.39
C ALA A 251 0.83 14.10 -5.63
N ALA A 252 2.13 14.24 -5.91
CA ALA A 252 2.99 15.25 -5.32
C ALA A 252 2.46 16.68 -5.59
N TYR A 253 2.09 16.97 -6.83
CA TYR A 253 1.55 18.26 -7.23
C TYR A 253 0.18 18.56 -6.57
N LYS A 254 -0.74 17.60 -6.59
CA LYS A 254 -2.09 17.74 -6.00
C LYS A 254 -2.07 17.87 -4.48
N MET A 255 -1.03 17.34 -3.83
CA MET A 255 -0.84 17.43 -2.38
C MET A 255 -0.02 18.66 -1.98
N GLY A 256 0.47 19.44 -2.95
CA GLY A 256 1.28 20.63 -2.70
C GLY A 256 2.69 20.30 -2.21
N PHE A 257 3.19 19.10 -2.46
CA PHE A 257 4.57 18.72 -2.14
C PHE A 257 5.56 19.35 -3.12
N ILE A 258 5.13 19.58 -4.36
CA ILE A 258 5.89 20.25 -5.42
C ILE A 258 5.06 21.35 -6.06
N ASP A 259 5.76 22.33 -6.64
CA ASP A 259 5.17 23.46 -7.37
C ASP A 259 5.09 23.21 -8.90
N ASP A 260 4.60 24.22 -9.63
CA ASP A 260 4.46 24.19 -11.08
C ASP A 260 5.80 23.97 -11.80
N ASN A 261 6.89 24.59 -11.30
CA ASN A 261 8.20 24.50 -11.94
C ASN A 261 8.78 23.10 -11.76
N GLN A 262 8.70 22.56 -10.57
CA GLN A 262 9.14 21.19 -10.26
C GLN A 262 8.34 20.16 -11.10
N LEU A 263 7.03 20.35 -11.27
CA LEU A 263 6.23 19.48 -12.14
C LEU A 263 6.66 19.57 -13.61
N ARG A 264 7.02 20.77 -14.09
CA ARG A 264 7.57 20.95 -15.46
C ARG A 264 8.89 20.22 -15.63
N GLU A 265 9.79 20.31 -14.65
CA GLU A 265 11.08 19.61 -14.67
C GLU A 265 10.89 18.08 -14.72
N LEU A 266 10.00 17.53 -13.89
CA LEU A 266 9.66 16.10 -13.89
C LEU A 266 9.04 15.63 -15.21
N ALA A 267 8.30 16.48 -15.90
CA ALA A 267 7.65 16.15 -17.16
C ALA A 267 8.65 16.03 -18.34
N GLN A 268 9.76 16.79 -18.34
CA GLN A 268 10.68 16.89 -19.47
C GLN A 268 11.22 15.52 -19.95
N PRO A 269 11.81 14.67 -19.10
CA PRO A 269 12.33 13.38 -19.53
C PRO A 269 11.25 12.42 -20.03
N LEU A 270 9.98 12.67 -19.72
CA LEU A 270 8.84 11.79 -19.99
C LEU A 270 8.00 12.21 -21.22
N LEU A 271 8.40 13.27 -21.93
CA LEU A 271 7.65 13.78 -23.08
C LEU A 271 7.51 12.77 -24.21
N LYS A 272 8.57 11.98 -24.49
CA LYS A 272 8.58 11.02 -25.59
C LYS A 272 7.55 9.88 -25.43
N SER A 273 7.23 9.50 -24.19
CA SER A 273 6.23 8.48 -23.90
C SER A 273 4.79 9.02 -23.90
N GLY A 274 4.61 10.34 -23.98
CA GLY A 274 3.33 11.00 -23.76
C GLY A 274 2.97 11.20 -22.28
N TYR A 275 3.66 10.54 -21.35
CA TYR A 275 3.44 10.71 -19.91
C TYR A 275 3.73 12.15 -19.47
N GLY A 276 4.84 12.74 -19.94
CA GLY A 276 5.19 14.15 -19.67
C GLY A 276 4.15 15.12 -20.18
N ASN A 277 3.53 14.88 -21.35
CA ASN A 277 2.45 15.71 -21.86
C ASN A 277 1.22 15.70 -20.93
N TYR A 278 0.91 14.55 -20.34
CA TYR A 278 -0.11 14.45 -19.31
C TYR A 278 0.22 15.33 -18.09
N LEU A 279 1.46 15.24 -17.58
CA LEU A 279 1.89 16.08 -16.44
C LEU A 279 1.75 17.57 -16.74
N LEU A 280 2.18 18.01 -17.91
CA LEU A 280 2.04 19.42 -18.34
C LEU A 280 0.57 19.85 -18.44
N SER A 281 -0.35 18.93 -18.77
CA SER A 281 -1.78 19.24 -18.82
C SER A 281 -2.42 19.52 -17.46
N LEU A 282 -1.74 19.17 -16.36
CA LEU A 282 -2.19 19.45 -14.99
C LEU A 282 -1.93 20.91 -14.57
N LEU A 283 -1.04 21.60 -15.27
CA LEU A 283 -0.65 23.00 -15.06
C LEU A 283 -1.70 23.94 -15.71
N LYS A 284 -2.82 24.12 -15.09
CA LYS A 284 -3.89 25.01 -15.61
C LYS A 284 -4.11 26.20 -14.71
#